data_211f256bd7f347a2412a8ae3de829054
#
_entry.id   211f256bd7f347a2412a8ae3de829054
#
_cell.length_a   1.000
_cell.length_b   1.000
_cell.length_c   1.000
_cell.angle_alpha   90.00
_cell.angle_beta   90.00
_cell.angle_gamma   90.00
#
_symmetry.space_group_name_H-M   'P 1'
#
loop_
_entity.id
_entity.type
_entity.pdbx_description
1 polymer ?
#
loop_
_entity_poly.entity_id
_entity_poly.type
_entity_poly.pdbx_seq_one_letter_code
_entity_poly.pdbx_strand_id
1 'polypeptide(L)'
;MKILLTGGSGLLGRNLISHFYKNEVIAPSSSELDVTDPFSFIPFECDLIIHCAAIAKFADAEKDPIGTIDTNIQGTCNALKHAMNKGARFVFISSSHVFDGQKGNYSHDDLPNPLTRYAKSKVAGEMATLIYEKSLVIRTEFCDVDFPFDTAFTDKYSSKEYIDIIAPKIAEKCLSTQTGICHVGSSRRSFYEFGQLRNPNVKPGSVENLLKTSAVPILIDTSLIEN
;
A
#
# COMPACT_ATOMS: atom_id res chain seq x y z
N MET A 1 17.05 7.82 -14.96
CA MET A 1 16.97 7.64 -13.51
C MET A 1 16.93 6.15 -13.24
N LYS A 2 17.68 5.67 -12.23
CA LYS A 2 17.67 4.28 -11.78
C LYS A 2 16.66 4.12 -10.64
N ILE A 3 15.71 3.22 -10.83
CA ILE A 3 14.65 2.95 -9.86
C ILE A 3 14.86 1.56 -9.26
N LEU A 4 15.05 1.47 -7.95
CA LEU A 4 15.00 0.21 -7.22
C LEU A 4 13.57 -0.01 -6.72
N LEU A 5 12.91 -1.05 -7.23
CA LEU A 5 11.54 -1.41 -6.87
C LEU A 5 11.55 -2.68 -6.01
N THR A 6 11.41 -2.55 -4.70
CA THR A 6 11.24 -3.72 -3.84
C THR A 6 9.81 -4.25 -3.90
N GLY A 7 9.64 -5.57 -3.79
CA GLY A 7 8.32 -6.18 -3.93
C GLY A 7 7.80 -6.16 -5.37
N GLY A 8 8.69 -6.15 -6.36
CA GLY A 8 8.37 -6.13 -7.79
C GLY A 8 7.51 -7.30 -8.28
N SER A 9 7.55 -8.44 -7.62
CA SER A 9 6.70 -9.62 -7.92
C SER A 9 5.27 -9.51 -7.37
N GLY A 10 5.02 -8.58 -6.43
CA GLY A 10 3.70 -8.34 -5.86
C GLY A 10 2.71 -7.71 -6.84
N LEU A 11 1.42 -7.67 -6.44
CA LEU A 11 0.35 -7.14 -7.31
C LEU A 11 0.65 -5.71 -7.80
N LEU A 12 0.99 -4.79 -6.91
CA LEU A 12 1.34 -3.42 -7.30
C LEU A 12 2.66 -3.37 -8.06
N GLY A 13 3.72 -3.99 -7.52
CA GLY A 13 5.07 -3.89 -8.09
C GLY A 13 5.11 -4.30 -9.56
N ARG A 14 4.56 -5.47 -9.91
CA ARG A 14 4.54 -5.98 -11.30
C ARG A 14 3.74 -5.06 -12.26
N ASN A 15 2.70 -4.37 -11.76
CA ASN A 15 1.90 -3.45 -12.56
C ASN A 15 2.56 -2.06 -12.68
N LEU A 16 3.46 -1.68 -11.79
CA LEU A 16 4.17 -0.40 -11.89
C LEU A 16 5.30 -0.41 -12.92
N ILE A 17 5.97 -1.54 -13.14
CA ILE A 17 7.17 -1.63 -13.99
C ILE A 17 6.94 -1.05 -15.38
N SER A 18 5.82 -1.37 -16.03
CA SER A 18 5.50 -0.90 -17.37
C SER A 18 5.32 0.63 -17.48
N HIS A 19 5.01 1.30 -16.37
CA HIS A 19 4.81 2.76 -16.34
C HIS A 19 6.14 3.53 -16.22
N PHE A 20 7.24 2.85 -15.95
CA PHE A 20 8.58 3.46 -15.81
C PHE A 20 9.45 3.27 -17.05
N TYR A 21 8.87 3.11 -18.25
CA TYR A 21 9.56 2.77 -19.50
C TYR A 21 10.68 3.74 -19.93
N LYS A 22 10.72 4.96 -19.39
CA LYS A 22 11.81 5.95 -19.60
C LYS A 22 12.93 5.85 -18.58
N ASN A 23 12.85 4.89 -17.66
CA ASN A 23 13.78 4.73 -16.54
C ASN A 23 14.39 3.33 -16.57
N GLU A 24 15.55 3.18 -15.95
CA GLU A 24 16.14 1.87 -15.66
C GLU A 24 15.49 1.32 -14.38
N VAL A 25 14.69 0.26 -14.49
CA VAL A 25 13.99 -0.34 -13.34
C VAL A 25 14.69 -1.61 -12.92
N ILE A 26 15.13 -1.65 -11.68
CA ILE A 26 15.73 -2.83 -11.02
C ILE A 26 14.68 -3.32 -10.02
N ALA A 27 14.10 -4.49 -10.29
CA ALA A 27 13.03 -5.09 -9.49
C ALA A 27 13.43 -6.50 -9.02
N PRO A 28 14.37 -6.61 -8.07
CA PRO A 28 14.90 -7.90 -7.64
C PRO A 28 13.83 -8.74 -6.94
N SER A 29 13.94 -10.05 -7.08
CA SER A 29 13.16 -11.02 -6.31
C SER A 29 13.57 -10.98 -4.83
N SER A 30 12.76 -11.58 -3.95
CA SER A 30 13.11 -11.69 -2.52
C SER A 30 14.36 -12.54 -2.24
N SER A 31 14.76 -13.40 -3.18
CA SER A 31 16.02 -14.16 -3.08
C SER A 31 17.25 -13.35 -3.50
N GLU A 32 17.07 -12.29 -4.28
CA GLU A 32 18.16 -11.40 -4.72
C GLU A 32 18.28 -10.17 -3.79
N LEU A 33 17.17 -9.72 -3.22
CA LEU A 33 17.10 -8.65 -2.23
C LEU A 33 16.13 -9.02 -1.13
N ASP A 34 16.65 -9.52 -0.01
CA ASP A 34 15.91 -9.72 1.21
C ASP A 34 15.85 -8.39 1.97
N VAL A 35 14.66 -7.79 2.05
CA VAL A 35 14.50 -6.49 2.73
C VAL A 35 14.81 -6.55 4.23
N THR A 36 14.78 -7.75 4.83
CA THR A 36 15.11 -7.94 6.26
C THR A 36 16.62 -7.90 6.52
N ASP A 37 17.44 -8.18 5.49
CA ASP A 37 18.88 -8.07 5.55
C ASP A 37 19.37 -6.74 4.97
N PRO A 38 19.92 -5.81 5.80
CA PRO A 38 20.41 -4.54 5.31
C PRO A 38 21.58 -4.66 4.33
N PHE A 39 22.35 -5.75 4.37
CA PHE A 39 23.49 -5.97 3.48
C PHE A 39 23.06 -6.37 2.06
N SER A 40 21.86 -6.93 1.91
CA SER A 40 21.30 -7.28 0.61
C SER A 40 21.07 -6.08 -0.31
N PHE A 41 20.98 -4.88 0.24
CA PHE A 41 20.83 -3.63 -0.54
C PHE A 41 22.14 -3.13 -1.15
N ILE A 42 23.31 -3.51 -0.61
CA ILE A 42 24.62 -2.93 -0.99
C ILE A 42 24.89 -2.95 -2.50
N PRO A 43 24.57 -4.03 -3.26
CA PRO A 43 24.85 -4.08 -4.71
C PRO A 43 24.03 -3.09 -5.56
N PHE A 44 22.99 -2.48 -5.01
CA PHE A 44 22.03 -1.71 -5.79
C PHE A 44 22.32 -0.21 -5.72
N GLU A 45 22.64 0.38 -6.89
CA GLU A 45 22.71 1.82 -7.08
C GLU A 45 21.37 2.33 -7.60
N CYS A 46 20.85 3.40 -7.00
CA CYS A 46 19.54 3.95 -7.37
C CYS A 46 19.45 5.46 -7.11
N ASP A 47 18.60 6.12 -7.89
CA ASP A 47 18.20 7.53 -7.70
C ASP A 47 16.84 7.61 -6.96
N LEU A 48 16.05 6.53 -7.05
CA LEU A 48 14.72 6.41 -6.43
C LEU A 48 14.53 4.98 -5.93
N ILE A 49 14.06 4.84 -4.70
CA ILE A 49 13.53 3.56 -4.19
C ILE A 49 12.00 3.67 -4.10
N ILE A 50 11.29 2.72 -4.71
CA ILE A 50 9.86 2.51 -4.54
C ILE A 50 9.69 1.25 -3.71
N HIS A 51 9.26 1.41 -2.45
CA HIS A 51 9.17 0.31 -1.49
C HIS A 51 7.76 -0.25 -1.43
N CYS A 52 7.53 -1.35 -2.17
CA CYS A 52 6.27 -2.09 -2.21
C CYS A 52 6.33 -3.40 -1.41
N ALA A 53 7.52 -3.86 -0.99
CA ALA A 53 7.68 -5.11 -0.24
C ALA A 53 6.95 -5.03 1.10
N ALA A 54 6.06 -5.99 1.36
CA ALA A 54 5.34 -6.11 2.61
C ALA A 54 4.62 -7.47 2.72
N ILE A 55 4.42 -7.97 3.93
CA ILE A 55 3.35 -8.91 4.23
C ILE A 55 2.05 -8.11 4.22
N ALA A 56 1.29 -8.19 3.11
CA ALA A 56 0.15 -7.30 2.83
C ALA A 56 -1.22 -7.94 3.16
N LYS A 57 -1.30 -9.27 3.24
CA LYS A 57 -2.54 -9.96 3.60
C LYS A 57 -2.75 -9.89 5.11
N PHE A 58 -3.92 -9.41 5.53
CA PHE A 58 -4.26 -9.29 6.96
C PHE A 58 -4.10 -10.60 7.70
N ALA A 59 -4.62 -11.70 7.14
CA ALA A 59 -4.54 -13.03 7.77
C ALA A 59 -3.09 -13.46 8.00
N ASP A 60 -2.19 -13.18 7.06
CA ASP A 60 -0.78 -13.53 7.18
C ASP A 60 -0.10 -12.67 8.25
N ALA A 61 -0.39 -11.36 8.30
CA ALA A 61 0.14 -10.46 9.32
C ALA A 61 -0.38 -10.79 10.74
N GLU A 62 -1.64 -11.21 10.87
CA GLU A 62 -2.19 -11.66 12.16
C GLU A 62 -1.58 -13.00 12.61
N LYS A 63 -1.27 -13.90 11.66
CA LYS A 63 -0.69 -15.21 11.93
C LYS A 63 0.80 -15.14 12.28
N ASP A 64 1.54 -14.26 11.61
CA ASP A 64 2.99 -14.09 11.78
C ASP A 64 3.37 -12.65 12.16
N PRO A 65 3.23 -12.28 13.44
CA PRO A 65 3.58 -10.93 13.89
C PRO A 65 5.10 -10.66 13.86
N ILE A 66 5.94 -11.68 14.03
CA ILE A 66 7.41 -11.52 13.99
C ILE A 66 7.82 -11.22 12.56
N GLY A 67 7.46 -12.06 11.59
CA GLY A 67 7.75 -11.81 10.18
C GLY A 67 7.14 -10.48 9.69
N THR A 68 6.01 -10.06 10.25
CA THR A 68 5.41 -8.75 9.94
C THR A 68 6.29 -7.60 10.45
N ILE A 69 6.88 -7.71 11.64
CA ILE A 69 7.84 -6.72 12.16
C ILE A 69 9.09 -6.71 11.27
N ASP A 70 9.67 -7.88 11.00
CA ASP A 70 10.90 -8.00 10.23
C ASP A 70 10.73 -7.45 8.81
N THR A 71 9.66 -7.85 8.10
CA THR A 71 9.45 -7.44 6.72
C THR A 71 8.93 -6.01 6.61
N ASN A 72 7.83 -5.67 7.32
CA ASN A 72 7.12 -4.41 7.10
C ASN A 72 7.75 -3.23 7.84
N ILE A 73 8.41 -3.46 8.98
CA ILE A 73 9.02 -2.39 9.78
C ILE A 73 10.52 -2.36 9.55
N GLN A 74 11.23 -3.44 9.90
CA GLN A 74 12.69 -3.50 9.75
C GLN A 74 13.09 -3.39 8.28
N GLY A 75 12.40 -4.11 7.37
CA GLY A 75 12.63 -4.04 5.93
C GLY A 75 12.42 -2.63 5.37
N THR A 76 11.36 -1.92 5.81
CA THR A 76 11.17 -0.50 5.45
C THR A 76 12.32 0.37 5.95
N CYS A 77 12.77 0.18 7.20
CA CYS A 77 13.91 0.91 7.76
C CYS A 77 15.21 0.64 6.99
N ASN A 78 15.45 -0.60 6.58
CA ASN A 78 16.64 -0.96 5.78
C ASN A 78 16.62 -0.30 4.41
N ALA A 79 15.50 -0.36 3.70
CA ALA A 79 15.32 0.30 2.41
C ALA A 79 15.47 1.82 2.50
N LEU A 80 14.89 2.44 3.54
CA LEU A 80 15.01 3.87 3.80
C LEU A 80 16.46 4.29 4.08
N LYS A 81 17.18 3.56 4.95
CA LYS A 81 18.60 3.81 5.25
C LYS A 81 19.44 3.70 3.99
N HIS A 82 19.17 2.73 3.12
CA HIS A 82 19.87 2.61 1.84
C HIS A 82 19.61 3.85 0.95
N ALA A 83 18.34 4.29 0.83
CA ALA A 83 18.00 5.51 0.10
C ALA A 83 18.77 6.73 0.65
N MET A 84 18.79 6.91 1.97
CA MET A 84 19.51 8.02 2.62
C MET A 84 21.01 7.97 2.34
N ASN A 85 21.64 6.79 2.43
CA ASN A 85 23.07 6.60 2.17
C ASN A 85 23.45 6.90 0.70
N LYS A 86 22.53 6.64 -0.25
CA LYS A 86 22.72 6.96 -1.67
C LYS A 86 22.26 8.38 -2.04
N GLY A 87 21.63 9.12 -1.13
CA GLY A 87 21.01 10.41 -1.41
C GLY A 87 19.78 10.27 -2.35
N ALA A 88 19.30 9.05 -2.53
CA ALA A 88 18.16 8.70 -3.38
C ALA A 88 16.84 9.14 -2.77
N ARG A 89 15.83 9.41 -3.61
CA ARG A 89 14.46 9.62 -3.18
C ARG A 89 13.84 8.31 -2.69
N PHE A 90 12.95 8.38 -1.71
CA PHE A 90 12.26 7.22 -1.16
C PHE A 90 10.74 7.37 -1.25
N VAL A 91 10.07 6.39 -1.86
CA VAL A 91 8.60 6.32 -1.91
C VAL A 91 8.14 5.07 -1.20
N PHE A 92 7.33 5.27 -0.16
CA PHE A 92 6.75 4.20 0.66
C PHE A 92 5.28 4.00 0.29
N ILE A 93 4.92 2.78 -0.12
CA ILE A 93 3.52 2.43 -0.37
C ILE A 93 2.87 2.01 0.95
N SER A 94 1.98 2.85 1.44
CA SER A 94 1.18 2.63 2.64
C SER A 94 -0.25 2.20 2.28
N SER A 95 -1.20 2.36 3.19
CA SER A 95 -2.56 1.84 3.05
C SER A 95 -3.59 2.79 3.65
N SER A 96 -4.83 2.80 3.11
CA SER A 96 -5.99 3.42 3.74
C SER A 96 -6.35 2.81 5.10
N HIS A 97 -5.93 1.57 5.35
CA HIS A 97 -6.16 0.85 6.60
C HIS A 97 -5.36 1.38 7.80
N VAL A 98 -4.51 2.39 7.61
CA VAL A 98 -3.90 3.15 8.72
C VAL A 98 -4.96 3.88 9.56
N PHE A 99 -6.14 4.07 9.01
CA PHE A 99 -7.31 4.64 9.70
C PHE A 99 -8.24 3.55 10.25
N ASP A 100 -9.05 3.90 11.26
CA ASP A 100 -9.97 2.98 11.94
C ASP A 100 -11.26 2.67 11.15
N GLY A 101 -11.53 3.41 10.09
CA GLY A 101 -12.72 3.21 9.27
C GLY A 101 -14.03 3.68 9.89
N GLN A 102 -14.01 4.56 10.89
CA GLN A 102 -15.21 5.10 11.53
C GLN A 102 -15.71 6.38 10.86
N LYS A 103 -14.78 7.26 10.45
CA LYS A 103 -15.10 8.58 9.91
C LYS A 103 -15.40 8.55 8.41
N GLY A 104 -14.58 7.82 7.62
CA GLY A 104 -14.56 7.95 6.16
C GLY A 104 -14.04 9.30 5.66
N ASN A 105 -13.81 9.41 4.35
CA ASN A 105 -13.27 10.61 3.71
C ASN A 105 -12.08 11.20 4.49
N TYR A 106 -11.11 10.33 4.82
CA TYR A 106 -9.91 10.75 5.55
C TYR A 106 -9.03 11.65 4.69
N SER A 107 -8.61 12.78 5.24
CA SER A 107 -7.58 13.64 4.67
C SER A 107 -6.19 13.17 5.06
N HIS A 108 -5.16 13.68 4.39
CA HIS A 108 -3.77 13.38 4.74
C HIS A 108 -3.35 13.93 6.12
N ASP A 109 -4.08 14.93 6.64
CA ASP A 109 -3.86 15.53 7.96
C ASP A 109 -4.54 14.74 9.10
N ASP A 110 -5.45 13.82 8.76
CA ASP A 110 -6.10 12.98 9.78
C ASP A 110 -5.06 12.04 10.43
N LEU A 111 -5.14 11.93 11.75
CA LEU A 111 -4.23 11.07 12.50
C LEU A 111 -4.58 9.59 12.26
N PRO A 112 -3.57 8.74 11.97
CA PRO A 112 -3.76 7.31 11.89
C PRO A 112 -4.28 6.70 13.21
N ASN A 113 -5.21 5.75 13.11
CA ASN A 113 -5.70 4.93 14.22
C ASN A 113 -5.77 3.45 13.77
N PRO A 114 -4.60 2.76 13.62
CA PRO A 114 -4.54 1.43 13.05
C PRO A 114 -5.07 0.37 14.00
N LEU A 115 -6.02 -0.45 13.55
CA LEU A 115 -6.65 -1.49 14.38
C LEU A 115 -6.02 -2.87 14.20
N THR A 116 -5.43 -3.19 13.03
CA THR A 116 -4.84 -4.50 12.71
C THR A 116 -3.31 -4.49 12.82
N ARG A 117 -2.68 -5.66 12.94
CA ARG A 117 -1.21 -5.77 12.95
C ARG A 117 -0.58 -5.24 11.65
N TYR A 118 -1.19 -5.58 10.50
CA TYR A 118 -0.79 -5.02 9.21
C TYR A 118 -0.81 -3.48 9.24
N ALA A 119 -1.95 -2.90 9.63
CA ALA A 119 -2.11 -1.44 9.67
C ALA A 119 -1.10 -0.77 10.62
N LYS A 120 -0.88 -1.36 11.81
CA LYS A 120 0.15 -0.89 12.77
C LYS A 120 1.55 -0.91 12.17
N SER A 121 1.89 -1.97 11.42
CA SER A 121 3.19 -2.06 10.76
C SER A 121 3.35 -1.02 9.65
N LYS A 122 2.27 -0.70 8.91
CA LYS A 122 2.29 0.37 7.90
C LYS A 122 2.48 1.75 8.54
N VAL A 123 1.80 2.05 9.65
CA VAL A 123 1.99 3.32 10.40
C VAL A 123 3.43 3.44 10.93
N ALA A 124 4.01 2.37 11.44
CA ALA A 124 5.42 2.38 11.87
C ALA A 124 6.36 2.70 10.70
N GLY A 125 6.11 2.12 9.52
CA GLY A 125 6.84 2.43 8.28
C GLY A 125 6.66 3.88 7.82
N GLU A 126 5.44 4.45 7.93
CA GLU A 126 5.18 5.87 7.64
C GLU A 126 6.01 6.77 8.54
N MET A 127 5.99 6.53 9.85
CA MET A 127 6.72 7.36 10.82
C MET A 127 8.23 7.31 10.57
N ALA A 128 8.80 6.15 10.25
CA ALA A 128 10.20 6.04 9.86
C ALA A 128 10.49 6.81 8.57
N THR A 129 9.63 6.65 7.55
CA THR A 129 9.78 7.29 6.24
C THR A 129 9.81 8.81 6.33
N LEU A 130 8.95 9.41 7.16
CA LEU A 130 8.80 10.86 7.32
C LEU A 130 10.01 11.53 8.01
N ILE A 131 10.96 10.77 8.56
CA ILE A 131 12.24 11.31 9.03
C ILE A 131 13.09 11.86 7.87
N TYR A 132 12.88 11.32 6.64
CA TYR A 132 13.68 11.68 5.47
C TYR A 132 12.96 12.70 4.59
N GLU A 133 13.56 13.89 4.43
CA GLU A 133 12.96 14.99 3.68
C GLU A 133 12.68 14.69 2.19
N LYS A 134 13.44 13.77 1.57
CA LYS A 134 13.25 13.34 0.17
C LYS A 134 12.29 12.14 0.06
N SER A 135 11.39 11.97 1.01
CA SER A 135 10.46 10.84 1.02
C SER A 135 9.03 11.24 0.69
N LEU A 136 8.28 10.27 0.18
CA LEU A 136 6.83 10.34 -0.04
C LEU A 136 6.18 9.08 0.50
N VAL A 137 5.14 9.24 1.30
CA VAL A 137 4.23 8.17 1.72
C VAL A 137 2.98 8.23 0.84
N ILE A 138 2.64 7.12 0.17
CA ILE A 138 1.41 7.00 -0.62
C ILE A 138 0.45 6.08 0.12
N ARG A 139 -0.64 6.63 0.67
CA ARG A 139 -1.74 5.84 1.22
C ARG A 139 -2.69 5.49 0.10
N THR A 140 -2.96 4.20 -0.07
CA THR A 140 -3.77 3.69 -1.18
C THR A 140 -4.49 2.40 -0.80
N GLU A 141 -5.47 2.00 -1.62
CA GLU A 141 -6.12 0.70 -1.51
C GLU A 141 -6.49 0.20 -2.91
N PHE A 142 -6.11 -1.04 -3.23
CA PHE A 142 -6.33 -1.62 -4.55
C PHE A 142 -6.62 -3.12 -4.48
N CYS A 143 -7.14 -3.66 -5.57
CA CYS A 143 -7.27 -5.10 -5.78
C CYS A 143 -6.90 -5.46 -7.23
N ASP A 144 -6.95 -6.75 -7.55
CA ASP A 144 -6.70 -7.25 -8.91
C ASP A 144 -7.75 -6.69 -9.90
N VAL A 145 -7.57 -6.97 -11.19
CA VAL A 145 -8.41 -6.47 -12.29
C VAL A 145 -9.84 -7.00 -12.25
N ASP A 146 -10.06 -8.14 -11.62
CA ASP A 146 -11.36 -8.79 -11.52
C ASP A 146 -11.97 -8.64 -10.13
N PHE A 147 -13.31 -8.68 -10.08
CA PHE A 147 -14.07 -8.80 -8.84
C PHE A 147 -14.60 -10.23 -8.68
N PRO A 148 -13.94 -11.09 -7.89
CA PRO A 148 -14.20 -12.54 -7.87
C PRO A 148 -15.36 -12.96 -6.96
N PHE A 149 -16.05 -12.02 -6.30
CA PHE A 149 -17.06 -12.34 -5.31
C PHE A 149 -18.48 -12.28 -5.88
N ASP A 150 -19.35 -13.22 -5.48
CA ASP A 150 -20.78 -13.22 -5.83
C ASP A 150 -21.59 -12.20 -5.04
N THR A 151 -21.07 -11.74 -3.90
CA THR A 151 -21.74 -10.81 -3.00
C THR A 151 -20.77 -9.73 -2.53
N ALA A 152 -21.24 -8.48 -2.44
CA ALA A 152 -20.47 -7.36 -1.93
C ALA A 152 -21.30 -6.47 -1.00
N PHE A 153 -20.62 -5.78 -0.08
CA PHE A 153 -21.26 -5.03 1.00
C PHE A 153 -21.76 -3.67 0.52
N THR A 154 -23.03 -3.36 0.80
CA THR A 154 -23.66 -2.06 0.54
C THR A 154 -23.34 -1.02 1.62
N ASP A 155 -22.90 -1.47 2.79
CA ASP A 155 -22.66 -0.73 4.03
C ASP A 155 -21.19 -0.72 4.47
N LYS A 156 -20.29 -1.06 3.55
CA LYS A 156 -18.83 -0.89 3.70
C LYS A 156 -18.28 -0.07 2.55
N TYR A 157 -17.49 0.97 2.87
CA TYR A 157 -17.04 1.96 1.89
C TYR A 157 -15.51 2.08 1.86
N SER A 158 -14.99 2.46 0.70
CA SER A 158 -13.56 2.78 0.52
C SER A 158 -13.35 3.67 -0.71
N SER A 159 -12.11 4.12 -0.88
CA SER A 159 -11.58 4.68 -2.13
C SER A 159 -10.75 3.66 -2.92
N LYS A 160 -11.05 2.37 -2.74
CA LYS A 160 -10.40 1.26 -3.45
C LYS A 160 -10.57 1.40 -4.96
N GLU A 161 -9.51 1.00 -5.70
CA GLU A 161 -9.56 0.95 -7.15
C GLU A 161 -8.94 -0.34 -7.69
N TYR A 162 -9.26 -0.69 -8.92
CA TYR A 162 -8.63 -1.80 -9.62
C TYR A 162 -7.20 -1.45 -10.01
N ILE A 163 -6.31 -2.45 -9.97
CA ILE A 163 -4.88 -2.23 -10.14
C ILE A 163 -4.53 -1.61 -11.50
N ASP A 164 -5.24 -1.96 -12.56
CA ASP A 164 -5.04 -1.43 -13.91
C ASP A 164 -5.38 0.07 -14.03
N ILE A 165 -6.27 0.55 -13.16
CA ILE A 165 -6.69 1.97 -13.12
C ILE A 165 -5.80 2.77 -12.17
N ILE A 166 -5.38 2.19 -11.03
CA ILE A 166 -4.67 2.94 -10.00
C ILE A 166 -3.14 2.92 -10.20
N ALA A 167 -2.57 1.87 -10.81
CA ALA A 167 -1.13 1.77 -10.99
C ALA A 167 -0.53 2.97 -11.77
N PRO A 168 -1.13 3.47 -12.88
CA PRO A 168 -0.62 4.66 -13.55
C PRO A 168 -0.64 5.91 -12.65
N LYS A 169 -1.66 6.11 -11.82
CA LYS A 169 -1.74 7.24 -10.88
C LYS A 169 -0.63 7.16 -9.82
N ILE A 170 -0.42 5.95 -9.25
CA ILE A 170 0.66 5.71 -8.28
C ILE A 170 2.03 5.95 -8.94
N ALA A 171 2.23 5.46 -10.17
CA ALA A 171 3.48 5.67 -10.91
C ALA A 171 3.78 7.15 -11.15
N GLU A 172 2.78 7.95 -11.50
CA GLU A 172 2.89 9.41 -11.64
C GLU A 172 3.35 10.05 -10.32
N LYS A 173 2.72 9.71 -9.20
CA LYS A 173 3.13 10.21 -7.87
C LYS A 173 4.55 9.76 -7.50
N CYS A 174 4.94 8.52 -7.81
CA CYS A 174 6.31 8.03 -7.58
C CYS A 174 7.36 8.86 -8.33
N LEU A 175 7.05 9.31 -9.55
CA LEU A 175 7.96 10.12 -10.38
C LEU A 175 7.88 11.63 -10.08
N SER A 176 6.90 12.09 -9.31
CA SER A 176 6.76 13.50 -8.95
C SER A 176 7.85 13.95 -7.97
N THR A 177 7.94 15.24 -7.73
CA THR A 177 8.82 15.83 -6.70
C THR A 177 8.12 16.00 -5.35
N GLN A 178 6.87 15.56 -5.23
CA GLN A 178 6.08 15.66 -4.00
C GLN A 178 6.75 14.90 -2.85
N THR A 179 6.72 15.45 -1.64
CA THR A 179 7.21 14.84 -0.40
C THR A 179 6.10 14.82 0.66
N GLY A 180 6.33 14.15 1.79
CA GLY A 180 5.36 14.05 2.87
C GLY A 180 4.36 12.92 2.63
N ILE A 181 3.06 13.18 2.80
CA ILE A 181 2.00 12.19 2.66
C ILE A 181 1.06 12.59 1.54
N CYS A 182 0.67 11.65 0.69
CA CYS A 182 -0.43 11.81 -0.24
C CYS A 182 -1.36 10.59 -0.24
N HIS A 183 -2.59 10.82 -0.70
CA HIS A 183 -3.58 9.79 -0.92
C HIS A 183 -3.74 9.55 -2.42
N VAL A 184 -3.82 8.28 -2.82
CA VAL A 184 -4.13 7.86 -4.19
C VAL A 184 -5.21 6.79 -4.14
N GLY A 185 -6.36 7.08 -4.71
CA GLY A 185 -7.51 6.19 -4.69
C GLY A 185 -8.53 6.52 -5.77
N SER A 186 -9.79 6.37 -5.45
CA SER A 186 -10.94 6.81 -6.24
C SER A 186 -11.95 7.54 -5.35
N SER A 187 -13.07 7.96 -5.94
CA SER A 187 -14.20 8.47 -5.17
C SER A 187 -14.69 7.41 -4.18
N ARG A 188 -15.18 7.86 -3.01
CA ARG A 188 -15.83 6.99 -2.03
C ARG A 188 -16.97 6.20 -2.67
N ARG A 189 -16.92 4.88 -2.54
CA ARG A 189 -17.95 3.93 -3.04
C ARG A 189 -18.15 2.82 -2.03
N SER A 190 -19.36 2.25 -1.97
CA SER A 190 -19.57 0.97 -1.29
C SER A 190 -18.83 -0.16 -2.02
N PHE A 191 -18.52 -1.23 -1.32
CA PHE A 191 -17.92 -2.43 -1.94
C PHE A 191 -18.85 -3.03 -3.00
N TYR A 192 -20.17 -2.86 -2.86
CA TYR A 192 -21.16 -3.29 -3.84
C TYR A 192 -21.06 -2.47 -5.14
N GLU A 193 -21.10 -1.13 -5.06
CA GLU A 193 -20.92 -0.24 -6.20
C GLU A 193 -19.58 -0.48 -6.90
N PHE A 194 -18.51 -0.68 -6.11
CA PHE A 194 -17.20 -1.02 -6.64
C PHE A 194 -17.21 -2.35 -7.40
N GLY A 195 -17.82 -3.40 -6.80
CA GLY A 195 -17.92 -4.72 -7.43
C GLY A 195 -18.68 -4.68 -8.76
N GLN A 196 -19.76 -3.89 -8.84
CA GLN A 196 -20.57 -3.75 -10.06
C GLN A 196 -19.80 -3.21 -11.27
N LEU A 197 -18.67 -2.52 -11.05
CA LEU A 197 -17.83 -2.01 -12.15
C LEU A 197 -17.22 -3.15 -13.01
N ARG A 198 -17.00 -4.32 -12.43
CA ARG A 198 -16.37 -5.47 -13.10
C ARG A 198 -17.23 -6.74 -13.08
N ASN A 199 -18.16 -6.85 -12.12
CA ASN A 199 -19.10 -7.98 -12.03
C ASN A 199 -20.54 -7.44 -11.93
N PRO A 200 -21.26 -7.28 -13.06
CA PRO A 200 -22.64 -6.79 -13.05
C PRO A 200 -23.61 -7.70 -12.29
N ASN A 201 -23.25 -8.97 -12.08
CA ASN A 201 -24.10 -9.97 -11.41
C ASN A 201 -23.86 -10.05 -9.89
N VAL A 202 -22.94 -9.21 -9.34
CA VAL A 202 -22.69 -9.20 -7.89
C VAL A 202 -23.97 -8.86 -7.13
N LYS A 203 -24.24 -9.58 -6.06
CA LYS A 203 -25.41 -9.39 -5.21
C LYS A 203 -25.11 -8.46 -4.04
N PRO A 204 -26.07 -7.63 -3.61
CA PRO A 204 -25.90 -6.81 -2.42
C PRO A 204 -25.84 -7.67 -1.16
N GLY A 205 -24.99 -7.30 -0.22
CA GLY A 205 -24.86 -7.90 1.11
C GLY A 205 -24.60 -6.83 2.17
N SER A 206 -24.59 -7.24 3.45
CA SER A 206 -24.28 -6.37 4.58
C SER A 206 -23.10 -6.94 5.38
N VAL A 207 -22.30 -6.06 5.99
CA VAL A 207 -21.21 -6.45 6.90
C VAL A 207 -21.71 -6.88 8.27
N GLU A 208 -22.99 -6.76 8.56
CA GLU A 208 -23.56 -6.99 9.90
C GLU A 208 -23.16 -8.35 10.50
N ASN A 209 -23.20 -9.42 9.68
CA ASN A 209 -22.78 -10.73 10.12
C ASN A 209 -21.28 -10.81 10.42
N LEU A 210 -20.44 -10.13 9.61
CA LEU A 210 -19.00 -10.08 9.86
C LEU A 210 -18.66 -9.31 11.13
N LEU A 211 -19.38 -8.23 11.45
CA LEU A 211 -19.20 -7.46 12.68
C LEU A 211 -19.42 -8.32 13.93
N LYS A 212 -20.31 -9.32 13.84
CA LYS A 212 -20.63 -10.23 14.96
C LYS A 212 -19.68 -11.42 15.08
N THR A 213 -19.04 -11.83 14.00
CA THR A 213 -18.30 -13.11 13.93
C THR A 213 -16.80 -12.96 13.69
N SER A 214 -16.35 -11.80 13.22
CA SER A 214 -14.94 -11.59 12.89
C SER A 214 -14.07 -11.44 14.14
N ALA A 215 -13.00 -12.20 14.22
CA ALA A 215 -11.94 -12.02 15.23
C ALA A 215 -11.03 -10.81 14.95
N VAL A 216 -11.11 -10.23 13.75
CA VAL A 216 -10.33 -9.07 13.33
C VAL A 216 -11.26 -7.87 13.16
N PRO A 217 -10.85 -6.67 13.56
CA PRO A 217 -11.64 -5.45 13.36
C PRO A 217 -12.07 -5.25 11.91
N ILE A 218 -13.36 -4.99 11.69
CA ILE A 218 -13.92 -4.68 10.40
C ILE A 218 -13.97 -3.15 10.24
N LEU A 219 -13.23 -2.62 9.29
CA LEU A 219 -13.23 -1.20 8.96
C LEU A 219 -14.42 -0.90 8.04
N ILE A 220 -15.29 0.01 8.45
CA ILE A 220 -16.55 0.30 7.73
C ILE A 220 -16.31 1.29 6.58
N ASP A 221 -15.53 2.32 6.81
CA ASP A 221 -15.29 3.36 5.80
C ASP A 221 -13.83 3.82 5.82
N THR A 222 -13.04 3.28 4.91
CA THR A 222 -11.63 3.63 4.73
C THR A 222 -11.39 4.59 3.56
N SER A 223 -12.43 5.29 3.13
CA SER A 223 -12.33 6.23 2.00
C SER A 223 -11.37 7.39 2.31
N LEU A 224 -10.65 7.80 1.27
CA LEU A 224 -9.62 8.83 1.30
C LEU A 224 -10.05 10.03 0.46
N ILE A 225 -9.64 11.22 0.85
CA ILE A 225 -9.69 12.41 0.00
C ILE A 225 -8.35 12.49 -0.74
N GLU A 226 -8.38 12.47 -2.08
CA GLU A 226 -7.18 12.69 -2.92
C GLU A 226 -6.73 14.15 -2.84
N ASN A 227 -5.40 14.37 -2.88
CA ASN A 227 -4.76 15.69 -2.90
C ASN A 227 -3.73 15.80 -4.04
#